data_fa194623c766dec125168b2b66bb728a
#
_entry.id   fa194623c766dec125168b2b66bb728a
#
_cell.length_a   1.000
_cell.length_b   1.000
_cell.length_c   1.000
_cell.angle_alpha   90.00
_cell.angle_beta   90.00
_cell.angle_gamma   90.00
#
_symmetry.space_group_name_H-M   'P 1'
#
loop_
_entity.id
_entity.type
_entity.pdbx_description
1 polymer ?
#
loop_
_entity_poly.entity_id
_entity_poly.type
_entity_poly.pdbx_seq_one_letter_code
_entity_poly.pdbx_strand_id
1 'polypeptide(L)'
;GSEITIKNVCFNELGIIPTVFSRLGIKFELRGDDIFIPAQDSYEIDTFIDGSILTISDAPWPGFTPDLLSIVLVTAIQAKGNVLIHQKMFESRLFFVDKLIDMGAQIILCDPHRATVIGLNKQQHLRGIEMTSPDIRAGVSLLIAALSAQGKSVIYNIEQIERGYQHIE
;
A
#
# COMPACT_ATOMS: atom_id res chain seq x y z
N GLY A 1 8.90 -10.05 -10.02
CA GLY A 1 7.47 -9.76 -9.90
C GLY A 1 6.65 -10.39 -11.01
N SER A 2 5.34 -10.47 -10.82
CA SER A 2 4.40 -10.96 -11.82
C SER A 2 3.82 -9.77 -12.59
N GLU A 3 3.40 -10.00 -13.82
CA GLU A 3 2.58 -9.05 -14.57
C GLU A 3 1.09 -9.31 -14.28
N ILE A 4 0.27 -8.27 -14.40
CA ILE A 4 -1.18 -8.39 -14.23
C ILE A 4 -1.90 -7.44 -15.20
N THR A 5 -3.05 -7.92 -15.73
CA THR A 5 -3.97 -7.08 -16.48
C THR A 5 -5.28 -6.94 -15.70
N ILE A 6 -5.64 -5.73 -15.37
CA ILE A 6 -6.93 -5.39 -14.75
C ILE A 6 -7.87 -4.99 -15.89
N LYS A 7 -8.94 -5.76 -16.07
CA LYS A 7 -9.87 -5.59 -17.19
C LYS A 7 -11.03 -4.65 -16.84
N ASN A 8 -11.55 -3.99 -17.88
CA ASN A 8 -12.75 -3.15 -17.82
C ASN A 8 -12.62 -2.04 -16.73
N VAL A 9 -11.49 -1.35 -16.70
CA VAL A 9 -11.22 -0.28 -15.76
C VAL A 9 -11.80 1.01 -16.30
N CYS A 10 -12.70 1.65 -15.56
CA CYS A 10 -13.14 3.01 -15.85
C CYS A 10 -12.05 4.01 -15.45
N PHE A 11 -10.95 4.06 -16.23
CA PHE A 11 -9.74 4.80 -15.87
C PHE A 11 -10.01 6.27 -15.50
N ASN A 12 -10.92 6.92 -16.21
CA ASN A 12 -11.29 8.32 -15.95
C ASN A 12 -11.93 8.54 -14.57
N GLU A 13 -12.50 7.48 -13.98
CA GLU A 13 -13.12 7.52 -12.65
C GLU A 13 -12.13 7.25 -11.52
N LEU A 14 -10.91 6.83 -11.82
CA LEU A 14 -9.89 6.55 -10.82
C LEU A 14 -9.29 7.81 -10.19
N GLY A 15 -9.54 8.97 -10.79
CA GLY A 15 -9.03 10.26 -10.28
C GLY A 15 -7.51 10.26 -10.10
N ILE A 16 -7.03 10.59 -8.93
CA ILE A 16 -5.60 10.71 -8.63
C ILE A 16 -4.90 9.36 -8.31
N ILE A 17 -5.66 8.26 -8.19
CA ILE A 17 -5.12 6.94 -7.77
C ILE A 17 -3.94 6.50 -8.66
N PRO A 18 -4.04 6.49 -10.00
CA PRO A 18 -2.92 6.08 -10.85
C PRO A 18 -1.68 6.93 -10.65
N THR A 19 -1.85 8.24 -10.49
CA THR A 19 -0.74 9.17 -10.24
C THR A 19 -0.02 8.86 -8.94
N VAL A 20 -0.76 8.54 -7.87
CA VAL A 20 -0.15 8.19 -6.57
C VAL A 20 0.68 6.91 -6.68
N PHE A 21 0.16 5.86 -7.35
CA PHE A 21 0.93 4.62 -7.55
C PHE A 21 2.12 4.82 -8.49
N SER A 22 2.00 5.66 -9.52
CA SER A 22 3.15 6.03 -10.38
C SER A 22 4.27 6.70 -9.58
N ARG A 23 3.93 7.57 -8.62
CA ARG A 23 4.91 8.21 -7.75
C ARG A 23 5.59 7.24 -6.77
N LEU A 24 4.99 6.09 -6.49
CA LEU A 24 5.64 4.98 -5.80
C LEU A 24 6.57 4.17 -6.73
N GLY A 25 6.63 4.50 -8.03
CA GLY A 25 7.43 3.79 -9.02
C GLY A 25 6.72 2.63 -9.71
N ILE A 26 5.41 2.46 -9.50
CA ILE A 26 4.63 1.44 -10.20
C ILE A 26 4.36 1.89 -11.62
N LYS A 27 4.84 1.10 -12.60
CA LYS A 27 4.57 1.33 -14.02
C LYS A 27 3.29 0.63 -14.44
N PHE A 28 2.52 1.28 -15.26
CA PHE A 28 1.35 0.68 -15.90
C PHE A 28 1.13 1.28 -17.29
N GLU A 29 0.41 0.54 -18.13
CA GLU A 29 0.06 0.90 -19.49
C GLU A 29 -1.46 0.79 -19.66
N LEU A 30 -2.07 1.76 -20.34
CA LEU A 30 -3.45 1.68 -20.74
C LEU A 30 -3.55 0.89 -22.07
N ARG A 31 -4.38 -0.14 -22.09
CA ARG A 31 -4.65 -0.99 -23.26
C ARG A 31 -6.15 -1.02 -23.53
N GLY A 32 -6.66 0.01 -24.19
CA GLY A 32 -8.10 0.23 -24.31
C GLY A 32 -8.71 0.54 -22.95
N ASP A 33 -9.67 -0.29 -22.52
CA ASP A 33 -10.33 -0.17 -21.22
C ASP A 33 -9.61 -0.96 -20.10
N ASP A 34 -8.45 -1.52 -20.40
CA ASP A 34 -7.68 -2.32 -19.46
C ASP A 34 -6.44 -1.57 -18.96
N ILE A 35 -6.00 -1.88 -17.74
CA ILE A 35 -4.70 -1.46 -17.21
C ILE A 35 -3.78 -2.69 -17.17
N PHE A 36 -2.66 -2.60 -17.88
CA PHE A 36 -1.59 -3.59 -17.80
C PHE A 36 -0.48 -3.10 -16.88
N ILE A 37 -0.13 -3.91 -15.89
CA ILE A 37 0.98 -3.66 -14.96
C ILE A 37 2.07 -4.69 -15.29
N PRO A 38 3.20 -4.26 -15.89
CA PRO A 38 4.28 -5.18 -16.23
C PRO A 38 4.98 -5.71 -14.98
N ALA A 39 5.62 -6.84 -15.12
CA ALA A 39 6.52 -7.34 -14.08
C ALA A 39 7.65 -6.33 -13.81
N GLN A 40 7.87 -6.00 -12.54
CA GLN A 40 8.94 -5.10 -12.12
C GLN A 40 9.78 -5.78 -11.04
N ASP A 41 11.09 -5.88 -11.26
CA ASP A 41 12.02 -6.41 -10.26
C ASP A 41 12.25 -5.42 -9.12
N SER A 42 12.20 -4.14 -9.44
CA SER A 42 12.28 -3.05 -8.47
C SER A 42 11.42 -1.87 -8.91
N TYR A 43 11.01 -1.05 -7.97
CA TYR A 43 10.37 0.22 -8.21
C TYR A 43 10.84 1.24 -7.18
N GLU A 44 10.95 2.48 -7.58
CA GLU A 44 11.59 3.54 -6.81
C GLU A 44 10.60 4.67 -6.56
N ILE A 45 10.49 5.07 -5.32
CA ILE A 45 9.63 6.17 -4.87
C ILE A 45 10.23 7.50 -5.37
N ASP A 46 9.39 8.33 -5.99
CA ASP A 46 9.78 9.66 -6.40
C ASP A 46 10.16 10.53 -5.20
N THR A 47 10.99 11.52 -5.46
CA THR A 47 11.20 12.64 -4.55
C THR A 47 10.56 13.91 -5.12
N PHE A 48 10.38 14.94 -4.30
CA PHE A 48 10.07 16.26 -4.82
C PHE A 48 11.27 16.85 -5.58
N ILE A 49 11.03 17.88 -6.40
CA ILE A 49 12.06 18.51 -7.25
C ILE A 49 13.25 19.01 -6.43
N ASP A 50 13.01 19.42 -5.18
CA ASP A 50 14.05 19.87 -4.24
C ASP A 50 14.77 18.72 -3.52
N GLY A 51 14.45 17.46 -3.88
CA GLY A 51 15.01 16.26 -3.26
C GLY A 51 14.37 15.87 -1.92
N SER A 52 13.35 16.59 -1.46
CA SER A 52 12.65 16.23 -0.24
C SER A 52 11.81 14.96 -0.38
N ILE A 53 11.53 14.34 0.77
CA ILE A 53 10.79 13.08 0.83
C ILE A 53 9.35 13.27 0.32
N LEU A 54 8.91 12.37 -0.56
CA LEU A 54 7.54 12.33 -1.03
C LEU A 54 6.58 12.22 0.16
N THR A 55 5.56 13.08 0.18
CA THR A 55 4.45 13.00 1.11
C THR A 55 3.18 12.62 0.37
N ILE A 56 2.52 11.55 0.81
CA ILE A 56 1.20 11.14 0.33
C ILE A 56 0.21 11.32 1.46
N SER A 57 -0.83 12.11 1.21
CA SER A 57 -1.88 12.36 2.20
C SER A 57 -3.26 12.14 1.61
N ASP A 58 -4.18 11.69 2.46
CA ASP A 58 -5.60 11.65 2.12
C ASP A 58 -6.22 13.05 2.11
N ALA A 59 -7.27 13.20 1.32
CA ALA A 59 -8.07 14.41 1.25
C ALA A 59 -9.45 14.09 0.67
N PRO A 60 -10.46 14.95 0.90
CA PRO A 60 -11.75 14.84 0.23
C PRO A 60 -11.60 14.83 -1.30
N TRP A 61 -12.54 14.18 -1.98
CA TRP A 61 -12.57 14.18 -3.45
C TRP A 61 -12.44 15.62 -4.01
N PRO A 62 -11.60 15.83 -5.04
CA PRO A 62 -10.85 14.86 -5.87
C PRO A 62 -9.47 14.46 -5.31
N GLY A 63 -9.20 14.64 -4.03
CA GLY A 63 -7.97 14.18 -3.39
C GLY A 63 -7.90 12.66 -3.25
N PHE A 64 -6.81 12.18 -2.65
CA PHE A 64 -6.58 10.75 -2.49
C PHE A 64 -7.45 10.17 -1.37
N THR A 65 -8.20 9.11 -1.69
CA THR A 65 -9.12 8.49 -0.75
C THR A 65 -8.40 7.87 0.47
N PRO A 66 -8.90 8.11 1.70
CA PRO A 66 -8.33 7.54 2.91
C PRO A 66 -8.38 6.01 2.94
N ASP A 67 -9.30 5.39 2.20
CA ASP A 67 -9.49 3.95 2.18
C ASP A 67 -8.34 3.20 1.50
N LEU A 68 -7.59 3.84 0.61
CA LEU A 68 -6.45 3.26 -0.07
C LEU A 68 -5.10 3.64 0.56
N LEU A 69 -5.08 4.51 1.57
CA LEU A 69 -3.82 4.99 2.14
C LEU A 69 -3.01 3.86 2.79
N SER A 70 -3.68 2.90 3.41
CA SER A 70 -3.05 1.71 3.98
C SER A 70 -2.44 0.80 2.90
N ILE A 71 -3.07 0.69 1.72
CA ILE A 71 -2.54 -0.06 0.58
C ILE A 71 -1.30 0.63 0.01
N VAL A 72 -1.33 1.95 -0.12
CA VAL A 72 -0.16 2.76 -0.52
C VAL A 72 1.01 2.54 0.43
N LEU A 73 0.75 2.54 1.74
CA LEU A 73 1.76 2.31 2.77
C LEU A 73 2.43 0.94 2.58
N VAL A 74 1.63 -0.13 2.44
CA VAL A 74 2.17 -1.49 2.24
C VAL A 74 2.92 -1.61 0.92
N THR A 75 2.42 -1.00 -0.16
CA THR A 75 3.12 -0.98 -1.44
C THR A 75 4.50 -0.30 -1.30
N ALA A 76 4.59 0.77 -0.55
CA ALA A 76 5.85 1.49 -0.32
C ALA A 76 6.90 0.66 0.43
N ILE A 77 6.50 -0.31 1.27
CA ILE A 77 7.45 -1.16 2.03
C ILE A 77 8.43 -1.89 1.11
N GLN A 78 7.99 -2.35 -0.06
CA GLN A 78 8.84 -3.10 -0.99
C GLN A 78 9.57 -2.21 -2.00
N ALA A 79 9.27 -0.91 -2.04
CA ALA A 79 9.91 0.05 -2.93
C ALA A 79 11.36 0.35 -2.53
N LYS A 80 12.10 1.00 -3.41
CA LYS A 80 13.33 1.70 -3.07
C LYS A 80 12.99 3.16 -2.75
N GLY A 81 13.51 3.70 -1.65
CA GLY A 81 13.29 5.08 -1.25
C GLY A 81 12.40 5.21 -0.02
N ASN A 82 11.98 6.42 0.28
CA ASN A 82 11.23 6.76 1.48
C ASN A 82 9.98 7.57 1.14
N VAL A 83 8.92 7.40 1.92
CA VAL A 83 7.69 8.17 1.79
C VAL A 83 7.10 8.49 3.15
N LEU A 84 6.59 9.69 3.31
CA LEU A 84 5.78 10.09 4.46
C LEU A 84 4.30 9.87 4.10
N ILE A 85 3.64 9.00 4.84
CA ILE A 85 2.20 8.80 4.78
C ILE A 85 1.56 9.69 5.83
N HIS A 86 0.63 10.54 5.41
CA HIS A 86 -0.04 11.47 6.30
C HIS A 86 -1.56 11.31 6.20
N GLN A 87 -2.15 10.71 7.20
CA GLN A 87 -3.59 10.53 7.31
C GLN A 87 -4.23 11.73 8.01
N LYS A 88 -4.97 12.54 7.26
CA LYS A 88 -5.57 13.79 7.73
C LYS A 88 -7.02 13.66 8.14
N MET A 89 -7.76 12.75 7.48
CA MET A 89 -9.22 12.71 7.58
C MET A 89 -9.74 11.91 8.75
N PHE A 90 -8.95 10.97 9.28
CA PHE A 90 -9.40 10.08 10.36
C PHE A 90 -8.31 9.88 11.39
N GLU A 91 -8.72 9.79 12.64
CA GLU A 91 -7.81 9.47 13.74
C GLU A 91 -7.50 7.97 13.81
N SER A 92 -6.31 7.66 14.29
CA SER A 92 -5.94 6.31 14.77
C SER A 92 -5.97 5.17 13.73
N ARG A 93 -5.96 5.47 12.43
CA ARG A 93 -5.98 4.41 11.39
C ARG A 93 -4.63 3.78 11.09
N LEU A 94 -3.54 4.28 11.68
CA LEU A 94 -2.18 3.76 11.48
C LEU A 94 -1.79 2.68 12.51
N PHE A 95 -2.68 2.25 13.40
CA PHE A 95 -2.37 1.23 14.41
C PHE A 95 -1.95 -0.13 13.82
N PHE A 96 -2.41 -0.49 12.63
CA PHE A 96 -2.00 -1.72 11.98
C PHE A 96 -0.52 -1.75 11.59
N VAL A 97 0.14 -0.60 11.57
CA VAL A 97 1.57 -0.45 11.27
C VAL A 97 2.44 -1.27 12.21
N ASP A 98 2.04 -1.44 13.48
CA ASP A 98 2.76 -2.27 14.43
C ASP A 98 2.93 -3.71 13.91
N LYS A 99 1.90 -4.27 13.27
CA LYS A 99 1.98 -5.60 12.68
C LYS A 99 2.93 -5.67 11.49
N LEU A 100 3.00 -4.60 10.70
CA LEU A 100 3.96 -4.51 9.60
C LEU A 100 5.40 -4.42 10.12
N ILE A 101 5.62 -3.69 11.22
CA ILE A 101 6.92 -3.63 11.91
C ILE A 101 7.29 -5.01 12.46
N ASP A 102 6.35 -5.72 13.08
CA ASP A 102 6.53 -7.10 13.54
C ASP A 102 6.91 -8.04 12.38
N MET A 103 6.40 -7.80 11.18
CA MET A 103 6.77 -8.52 9.96
C MET A 103 8.17 -8.15 9.44
N GLY A 104 8.79 -7.09 9.95
CA GLY A 104 10.12 -6.63 9.53
C GLY A 104 10.10 -5.39 8.63
N ALA A 105 8.95 -4.73 8.45
CA ALA A 105 8.90 -3.46 7.74
C ALA A 105 9.65 -2.36 8.53
N GLN A 106 10.34 -1.50 7.80
CA GLN A 106 11.02 -0.34 8.37
C GLN A 106 10.09 0.88 8.32
N ILE A 107 9.38 1.11 9.40
CA ILE A 107 8.41 2.20 9.51
C ILE A 107 8.67 2.97 10.81
N ILE A 108 8.68 4.29 10.70
CA ILE A 108 8.75 5.21 11.83
C ILE A 108 7.37 5.83 11.99
N LEU A 109 6.66 5.47 13.05
CA LEU A 109 5.41 6.10 13.42
C LEU A 109 5.73 7.44 14.10
N CYS A 110 5.53 8.54 13.37
CA CYS A 110 5.87 9.89 13.85
C CYS A 110 4.85 10.39 14.88
N ASP A 111 3.58 10.09 14.62
CA ASP A 111 2.43 10.39 15.48
C ASP A 111 1.21 9.56 15.02
N PRO A 112 0.01 9.70 15.64
CA PRO A 112 -1.18 8.93 15.24
C PRO A 112 -1.62 9.13 13.79
N HIS A 113 -1.15 10.17 13.12
CA HIS A 113 -1.54 10.56 11.76
C HIS A 113 -0.43 10.40 10.73
N ARG A 114 0.83 10.25 11.15
CA ARG A 114 1.98 10.25 10.24
C ARG A 114 2.90 9.09 10.47
N ALA A 115 3.24 8.40 9.39
CA ALA A 115 4.22 7.33 9.37
C ALA A 115 5.20 7.52 8.21
N THR A 116 6.49 7.40 8.47
CA THR A 116 7.53 7.36 7.44
C THR A 116 7.86 5.92 7.14
N VAL A 117 7.68 5.53 5.89
CA VAL A 117 8.05 4.21 5.39
C VAL A 117 9.42 4.29 4.74
N ILE A 118 10.33 3.43 5.16
CA ILE A 118 11.64 3.22 4.56
C ILE A 118 11.55 1.94 3.75
N GLY A 119 11.59 2.06 2.44
CA GLY A 119 11.39 0.93 1.55
C GLY A 119 12.53 -0.08 1.61
N LEU A 120 12.20 -1.35 1.61
CA LEU A 120 13.13 -2.47 1.73
C LEU A 120 13.86 -2.79 0.42
N ASN A 121 13.45 -2.17 -0.70
CA ASN A 121 14.02 -2.38 -2.04
C ASN A 121 14.08 -3.87 -2.44
N LYS A 122 13.16 -4.68 -1.94
CA LYS A 122 13.15 -6.16 -2.09
C LYS A 122 14.46 -6.86 -1.67
N GLN A 123 15.37 -6.15 -0.98
CA GLN A 123 16.61 -6.72 -0.45
C GLN A 123 16.38 -7.49 0.85
N GLN A 124 15.37 -7.08 1.59
CA GLN A 124 14.88 -7.77 2.77
C GLN A 124 13.43 -8.21 2.53
N HIS A 125 13.08 -9.34 3.09
CA HIS A 125 11.73 -9.87 2.98
C HIS A 125 10.98 -9.68 4.29
N LEU A 126 9.70 -9.37 4.17
CA LEU A 126 8.80 -9.48 5.32
C LEU A 126 8.74 -10.94 5.74
N ARG A 127 8.55 -11.18 7.04
CA ARG A 127 8.37 -12.52 7.61
C ARG A 127 6.90 -12.79 7.90
N GLY A 128 6.48 -14.03 7.71
CA GLY A 128 5.16 -14.48 8.10
C GLY A 128 4.98 -14.43 9.61
N ILE A 129 3.84 -13.93 10.07
CA ILE A 129 3.44 -13.87 11.48
C ILE A 129 1.97 -14.23 11.65
N GLU A 130 1.56 -14.48 12.89
CA GLU A 130 0.14 -14.51 13.24
C GLU A 130 -0.35 -13.10 13.60
N MET A 131 -1.48 -12.69 13.02
CA MET A 131 -2.04 -11.37 13.22
C MET A 131 -3.57 -11.40 13.18
N THR A 132 -4.18 -10.36 13.72
CA THR A 132 -5.64 -10.19 13.69
C THR A 132 -5.99 -8.96 12.86
N SER A 133 -6.93 -9.11 11.95
CA SER A 133 -7.46 -7.97 11.17
C SER A 133 -8.28 -7.05 12.08
N PRO A 134 -7.88 -5.77 12.24
CA PRO A 134 -8.62 -4.84 13.08
C PRO A 134 -9.86 -4.26 12.39
N ASP A 135 -9.79 -4.09 11.07
CA ASP A 135 -10.85 -3.56 10.22
C ASP A 135 -10.64 -3.96 8.76
N ILE A 136 -11.58 -3.59 7.87
CA ILE A 136 -11.53 -3.95 6.44
C ILE A 136 -10.26 -3.44 5.75
N ARG A 137 -9.88 -2.18 5.99
CA ARG A 137 -8.81 -1.48 5.27
C ARG A 137 -7.42 -1.95 5.72
N ALA A 138 -7.24 -1.99 7.03
CA ALA A 138 -6.03 -2.54 7.62
C ALA A 138 -5.89 -4.03 7.30
N GLY A 139 -7.00 -4.79 7.35
CA GLY A 139 -7.01 -6.22 7.05
C GLY A 139 -6.53 -6.54 5.65
N VAL A 140 -7.04 -5.85 4.62
CA VAL A 140 -6.56 -6.07 3.24
C VAL A 140 -5.10 -5.68 3.07
N SER A 141 -4.64 -4.65 3.76
CA SER A 141 -3.23 -4.24 3.71
C SER A 141 -2.32 -5.28 4.37
N LEU A 142 -2.74 -5.85 5.50
CA LEU A 142 -2.03 -6.97 6.15
C LEU A 142 -2.02 -8.21 5.27
N LEU A 143 -3.10 -8.49 4.53
CA LEU A 143 -3.15 -9.58 3.56
C LEU A 143 -2.14 -9.36 2.42
N ILE A 144 -2.08 -8.16 1.85
CA ILE A 144 -1.10 -7.81 0.80
C ILE A 144 0.34 -7.96 1.34
N ALA A 145 0.61 -7.52 2.56
CA ALA A 145 1.89 -7.70 3.21
C ALA A 145 2.23 -9.19 3.39
N ALA A 146 1.25 -10.00 3.85
CA ALA A 146 1.41 -11.44 4.04
C ALA A 146 1.73 -12.17 2.72
N LEU A 147 1.09 -11.79 1.61
CA LEU A 147 1.37 -12.34 0.28
C LEU A 147 2.79 -12.04 -0.21
N SER A 148 3.42 -10.97 0.29
CA SER A 148 4.80 -10.59 -0.03
C SER A 148 5.82 -11.14 0.98
N ALA A 149 5.37 -11.76 2.07
CA ALA A 149 6.23 -12.25 3.15
C ALA A 149 6.79 -13.65 2.88
N GLN A 150 7.93 -13.94 3.48
CA GLN A 150 8.46 -15.29 3.54
C GLN A 150 7.90 -16.04 4.76
N GLY A 151 7.59 -17.31 4.57
CA GLY A 151 7.03 -18.16 5.62
C GLY A 151 5.50 -18.11 5.66
N LYS A 152 4.93 -18.66 6.73
CA LYS A 152 3.48 -18.76 6.90
C LYS A 152 2.96 -17.55 7.68
N SER A 153 1.94 -16.91 7.15
CA SER A 153 1.13 -15.92 7.87
C SER A 153 -0.25 -16.50 8.21
N VAL A 154 -0.78 -16.12 9.36
CA VAL A 154 -2.15 -16.46 9.76
C VAL A 154 -2.86 -15.16 10.11
N ILE A 155 -3.98 -14.90 9.46
CA ILE A 155 -4.77 -13.70 9.71
C ILE A 155 -6.10 -14.13 10.33
N TYR A 156 -6.32 -13.74 11.57
CA TYR A 156 -7.58 -13.96 12.27
C TYR A 156 -8.57 -12.83 11.96
N ASN A 157 -9.86 -13.11 12.19
CA ASN A 157 -10.94 -12.13 11.96
C ASN A 157 -11.07 -11.68 10.49
N ILE A 158 -10.88 -12.63 9.57
CA ILE A 158 -10.92 -12.40 8.11
C ILE A 158 -12.28 -11.89 7.64
N GLU A 159 -13.35 -12.22 8.34
CA GLU A 159 -14.73 -11.77 8.06
C GLU A 159 -14.85 -10.24 7.94
N GLN A 160 -13.95 -9.48 8.58
CA GLN A 160 -13.90 -8.04 8.44
C GLN A 160 -13.49 -7.62 7.02
N ILE A 161 -12.62 -8.39 6.37
CA ILE A 161 -12.13 -8.12 5.01
C ILE A 161 -13.22 -8.48 4.00
N GLU A 162 -13.92 -9.60 4.18
CA GLU A 162 -14.98 -10.08 3.28
C GLU A 162 -16.16 -9.10 3.14
N ARG A 163 -16.36 -8.23 4.12
CA ARG A 163 -17.40 -7.18 4.04
C ARG A 163 -17.15 -6.16 2.93
N GLY A 164 -15.91 -5.98 2.50
CA GLY A 164 -15.52 -4.98 1.50
C GLY A 164 -14.96 -5.56 0.20
N TYR A 165 -14.64 -6.84 0.18
CA TYR A 165 -13.99 -7.51 -0.95
C TYR A 165 -14.69 -8.83 -1.26
N GLN A 166 -15.16 -8.97 -2.50
CA GLN A 166 -15.85 -10.16 -2.95
C GLN A 166 -14.84 -11.26 -3.32
N HIS A 167 -15.06 -12.48 -2.82
CA HIS A 167 -14.24 -13.67 -3.18
C HIS A 167 -12.74 -13.46 -2.97
N ILE A 168 -12.35 -13.10 -1.75
CA ILE A 168 -10.95 -12.86 -1.40
C ILE A 168 -10.17 -14.17 -1.12
N GLU A 169 -10.87 -15.31 -1.06
CA GLU A 169 -10.31 -16.65 -0.83
C GLU A 169 -9.46 -17.15 -1.99
#